data_05eb96df1cbe34b0991dd6e48914b2b5
#
_entry.id   05eb96df1cbe34b0991dd6e48914b2b5
#
_cell.length_a   1.000
_cell.length_b   1.000
_cell.length_c   1.000
_cell.angle_alpha   90.00
_cell.angle_beta   90.00
_cell.angle_gamma   90.00
#
_symmetry.space_group_name_H-M   'P 1'
#
loop_
_entity.id
_entity.type
_entity.pdbx_description
1 polymer ?
#
loop_
_entity_poly.entity_id
_entity_poly.type
_entity_poly.pdbx_seq_one_letter_code
_entity_poly.pdbx_strand_id
1 'polypeptide(L)'
;NFDENLVYVNGIEVYRPFLIRSGQQEGLSFINPNMIQNIKFSAGGFQAKYGDKLSSVLDITYRKPTEVSTTVDVSLLGASATFEGPVIKEKLTSISSFRYRDNSLFVNSKQIETNFNPKFLDFQTYLSYQASKSLQINFLGNFSINNYNYTPISRRTRFGTIADPLELVVFYDGQEQDKYLTLFGALSSTYKASDFLTLTGTVSRYNTQEEEYYDIAAAYRLGEVDTNIGSENFGSVDFSQGIGSQLNHARNDLDALITNAQIKGSYKINKNQLDFGIKIQKEDIKDRIREWEVIDSLGFSIRPPNHLANNQPYQPFEGPIIPFQNIRVDNEVQINRISGYLQFNKRLLWNENKIWYNIGIRAHNWNVSGNGIRSKNQTIISPRAQFSIKPNSQKDLLVRAALGWYSQPPSYRELRDTNGNINPTLKAQNSIHLVTGLEYSFEMWKRPFKLTSEF
;
A
#
# COMPACT_ATOMS: atom_id res chain seq x y z
N ASN A 1 7.08 -4.39 2.60
CA ASN A 1 6.58 -3.96 1.30
C ASN A 1 5.09 -3.63 1.40
N PHE A 2 4.65 -2.49 0.80
CA PHE A 2 3.25 -2.03 0.93
C PHE A 2 2.25 -3.02 0.32
N ASP A 3 2.65 -3.65 -0.77
CA ASP A 3 1.79 -4.53 -1.55
C ASP A 3 1.55 -5.90 -0.90
N GLU A 4 2.25 -6.21 0.19
CA GLU A 4 2.15 -7.49 0.89
C GLU A 4 1.12 -7.47 2.03
N ASN A 5 0.50 -6.33 2.30
CA ASN A 5 -0.44 -6.14 3.39
C ASN A 5 -1.88 -6.09 2.88
N LEU A 6 -2.79 -6.74 3.59
CA LEU A 6 -4.22 -6.67 3.36
C LEU A 6 -4.88 -5.67 4.29
N VAL A 7 -5.76 -4.85 3.74
CA VAL A 7 -6.61 -3.95 4.51
C VAL A 7 -8.07 -4.27 4.23
N TYR A 8 -8.82 -4.53 5.28
CA TYR A 8 -10.27 -4.66 5.23
C TYR A 8 -10.94 -3.60 6.07
N VAL A 9 -12.03 -3.04 5.56
CA VAL A 9 -12.95 -2.18 6.32
C VAL A 9 -14.33 -2.85 6.28
N ASN A 10 -14.85 -3.23 7.43
CA ASN A 10 -16.12 -3.96 7.55
C ASN A 10 -16.19 -5.21 6.67
N GLY A 11 -15.06 -5.92 6.54
CA GLY A 11 -14.92 -7.13 5.72
C GLY A 11 -14.84 -6.90 4.20
N ILE A 12 -14.74 -5.64 3.76
CA ILE A 12 -14.56 -5.22 2.39
C ILE A 12 -13.09 -4.89 2.17
N GLU A 13 -12.46 -5.47 1.16
CA GLU A 13 -11.07 -5.20 0.81
C GLU A 13 -10.93 -3.80 0.22
N VAL A 14 -9.92 -3.07 0.68
CA VAL A 14 -9.60 -1.72 0.27
C VAL A 14 -8.29 -1.72 -0.49
N TYR A 15 -8.26 -1.02 -1.61
CA TYR A 15 -7.11 -0.89 -2.49
C TYR A 15 -6.39 0.44 -2.26
N ARG A 16 -5.11 0.49 -2.64
CA ARG A 16 -4.30 1.71 -2.68
C ARG A 16 -4.10 2.15 -4.12
N PRO A 17 -3.79 3.43 -4.37
CA PRO A 17 -3.31 3.87 -5.68
C PRO A 17 -2.10 3.05 -6.14
N PHE A 18 -1.97 2.87 -7.46
CA PHE A 18 -0.99 1.94 -8.05
C PHE A 18 0.38 2.59 -8.30
N LEU A 19 0.44 3.92 -8.53
CA LEU A 19 1.67 4.62 -8.92
C LEU A 19 2.45 5.21 -7.74
N ILE A 20 1.92 5.26 -6.52
CA ILE A 20 2.62 5.83 -5.37
C ILE A 20 3.96 5.12 -5.14
N ARG A 21 5.05 5.88 -5.19
CA ARG A 21 6.43 5.36 -5.18
C ARG A 21 7.07 5.30 -3.80
N SER A 22 6.75 6.21 -2.90
CA SER A 22 7.43 6.32 -1.59
C SER A 22 6.52 6.76 -0.45
N GLY A 23 6.91 6.48 0.79
CA GLY A 23 6.16 6.87 1.98
C GLY A 23 5.99 8.38 2.19
N GLN A 24 6.84 9.22 1.59
CA GLN A 24 6.68 10.68 1.61
C GLN A 24 5.52 11.16 0.71
N GLN A 25 5.17 10.37 -0.28
CA GLN A 25 4.07 10.61 -1.21
C GLN A 25 2.79 9.89 -0.79
N GLU A 26 2.76 9.22 0.36
CA GLU A 26 1.53 8.66 0.88
C GLU A 26 0.59 9.76 1.33
N GLY A 27 -0.58 9.80 0.69
CA GLY A 27 -1.68 10.69 1.03
C GLY A 27 -2.37 10.30 2.34
N LEU A 28 -3.58 10.79 2.51
CA LEU A 28 -4.45 10.32 3.58
C LEU A 28 -4.71 8.82 3.39
N SER A 29 -4.44 8.03 4.43
CA SER A 29 -4.85 6.63 4.43
C SER A 29 -6.36 6.53 4.18
N PHE A 30 -6.79 5.51 3.44
CA PHE A 30 -8.22 5.19 3.33
C PHE A 30 -8.86 5.05 4.71
N ILE A 31 -8.11 4.53 5.68
CA ILE A 31 -8.57 4.37 7.05
C ILE A 31 -8.72 5.73 7.71
N ASN A 32 -9.95 6.03 8.14
CA ASN A 32 -10.24 7.23 8.90
C ASN A 32 -10.32 6.89 10.40
N PRO A 33 -9.36 7.34 11.23
CA PRO A 33 -9.35 7.05 12.67
C PRO A 33 -10.64 7.44 13.38
N ASN A 34 -11.27 8.54 12.98
CA ASN A 34 -12.49 9.05 13.59
C ASN A 34 -13.73 8.16 13.32
N MET A 35 -13.64 7.19 12.43
CA MET A 35 -14.73 6.26 12.11
C MET A 35 -14.55 4.88 12.76
N ILE A 36 -13.39 4.60 13.35
CA ILE A 36 -13.01 3.26 13.81
C ILE A 36 -13.70 2.90 15.13
N GLN A 37 -14.24 1.68 15.18
CA GLN A 37 -14.68 1.03 16.40
C GLN A 37 -13.64 0.02 16.91
N ASN A 38 -13.08 -0.80 16.01
CA ASN A 38 -12.16 -1.87 16.36
C ASN A 38 -11.16 -2.15 15.26
N ILE A 39 -9.95 -2.53 15.65
CA ILE A 39 -8.87 -2.92 14.76
C ILE A 39 -8.38 -4.31 15.17
N LYS A 40 -8.26 -5.21 14.19
CA LYS A 40 -7.58 -6.49 14.35
C LYS A 40 -6.39 -6.50 13.42
N PHE A 41 -5.22 -6.68 13.98
CA PHE A 41 -3.96 -6.79 13.23
C PHE A 41 -3.38 -8.19 13.40
N SER A 42 -2.87 -8.76 12.31
CA SER A 42 -2.17 -10.04 12.30
C SER A 42 -0.92 -9.91 11.43
N ALA A 43 0.25 -9.94 12.05
CA ALA A 43 1.54 -9.95 11.39
C ALA A 43 1.95 -11.39 11.08
N GLY A 44 1.49 -11.93 9.95
CA GLY A 44 1.67 -13.35 9.60
C GLY A 44 0.65 -14.26 10.26
N GLY A 45 0.71 -15.54 9.96
CA GLY A 45 -0.10 -16.58 10.57
C GLY A 45 -1.63 -16.42 10.44
N PHE A 46 -2.14 -15.58 9.56
CA PHE A 46 -3.57 -15.24 9.47
C PHE A 46 -4.42 -16.34 8.79
N GLN A 47 -5.71 -16.35 9.12
CA GLN A 47 -6.68 -17.37 8.71
C GLN A 47 -6.92 -17.40 7.19
N ALA A 48 -7.42 -18.55 6.66
CA ALA A 48 -7.71 -18.77 5.24
C ALA A 48 -8.80 -17.84 4.67
N LYS A 49 -9.70 -17.31 5.51
CA LYS A 49 -10.73 -16.33 5.08
C LYS A 49 -10.14 -15.01 4.57
N TYR A 50 -8.93 -14.66 4.99
CA TYR A 50 -8.22 -13.49 4.50
C TYR A 50 -7.50 -13.81 3.21
N GLY A 51 -7.40 -12.81 2.33
CA GLY A 51 -6.96 -12.96 0.95
C GLY A 51 -5.48 -13.30 0.76
N ASP A 52 -5.03 -13.05 -0.42
CA ASP A 52 -3.80 -13.55 -0.99
C ASP A 52 -2.70 -12.47 -0.90
N LYS A 53 -2.11 -12.34 0.28
CA LYS A 53 -0.99 -11.46 0.60
C LYS A 53 0.00 -12.20 1.50
N LEU A 54 1.24 -11.66 1.60
CA LEU A 54 2.35 -12.36 2.22
C LEU A 54 2.63 -11.94 3.67
N SER A 55 2.40 -10.68 4.05
CA SER A 55 2.95 -10.16 5.31
C SER A 55 1.90 -10.01 6.41
N SER A 56 0.86 -9.22 6.22
CA SER A 56 -0.07 -8.90 7.30
C SER A 56 -1.50 -8.66 6.84
N VAL A 57 -2.41 -8.68 7.82
CA VAL A 57 -3.82 -8.31 7.66
C VAL A 57 -4.20 -7.28 8.69
N LEU A 58 -4.81 -6.20 8.23
CA LEU A 58 -5.45 -5.18 9.03
C LEU A 58 -6.96 -5.23 8.76
N ASP A 59 -7.72 -5.71 9.74
CA ASP A 59 -9.19 -5.85 9.65
C ASP A 59 -9.85 -4.83 10.57
N ILE A 60 -10.48 -3.83 9.98
CA ILE A 60 -11.03 -2.65 10.64
C ILE A 60 -12.54 -2.71 10.61
N THR A 61 -13.15 -2.35 11.73
CA THR A 61 -14.59 -2.21 11.85
C THR A 61 -14.93 -0.75 12.17
N TYR A 62 -15.77 -0.12 11.34
CA TYR A 62 -16.30 1.21 11.59
C TYR A 62 -17.47 1.18 12.56
N ARG A 63 -17.65 2.30 13.27
CA ARG A 63 -18.72 2.45 14.25
C ARG A 63 -20.10 2.43 13.60
N LYS A 64 -21.07 1.97 14.37
CA LYS A 64 -22.50 2.16 14.12
C LYS A 64 -23.03 3.05 15.22
N PRO A 65 -23.12 4.36 14.98
CA PRO A 65 -23.46 5.31 16.01
C PRO A 65 -24.92 5.15 16.49
N THR A 66 -25.13 5.25 17.79
CA THR A 66 -26.46 5.19 18.42
C THR A 66 -26.98 6.58 18.79
N GLU A 67 -26.09 7.57 18.87
CA GLU A 67 -26.37 8.95 19.20
C GLU A 67 -25.80 9.89 18.15
N VAL A 68 -26.41 11.06 17.99
CA VAL A 68 -25.89 12.10 17.09
C VAL A 68 -24.65 12.74 17.72
N SER A 69 -23.57 12.73 16.97
CA SER A 69 -22.31 13.37 17.38
C SER A 69 -21.62 14.02 16.19
N THR A 70 -20.87 15.06 16.47
CA THR A 70 -20.02 15.75 15.48
C THR A 70 -18.65 15.95 16.10
N THR A 71 -17.61 15.49 15.40
CA THR A 71 -16.22 15.71 15.77
C THR A 71 -15.57 16.59 14.72
N VAL A 72 -14.93 17.67 15.17
CA VAL A 72 -14.17 18.58 14.31
C VAL A 72 -12.74 18.64 14.83
N ASP A 73 -11.78 18.33 13.97
CA ASP A 73 -10.37 18.43 14.27
C ASP A 73 -9.75 19.51 13.36
N VAL A 74 -9.04 20.44 13.94
CA VAL A 74 -8.32 21.49 13.22
C VAL A 74 -6.88 21.53 13.69
N SER A 75 -5.95 21.56 12.74
CA SER A 75 -4.52 21.62 13.00
C SER A 75 -3.82 22.50 11.94
N LEU A 76 -2.54 22.79 12.16
CA LEU A 76 -1.72 23.50 11.17
C LEU A 76 -1.55 22.69 9.85
N LEU A 77 -1.81 21.40 9.89
CA LEU A 77 -1.66 20.53 8.71
C LEU A 77 -3.00 20.26 8.00
N GLY A 78 -4.12 20.78 8.51
CA GLY A 78 -5.42 20.55 7.89
C GLY A 78 -6.57 20.49 8.87
N ALA A 79 -7.71 20.08 8.36
CA ALA A 79 -8.94 19.95 9.14
C ALA A 79 -9.71 18.69 8.77
N SER A 80 -10.48 18.17 9.74
CA SER A 80 -11.44 17.10 9.51
C SER A 80 -12.76 17.40 10.22
N ALA A 81 -13.85 16.91 9.64
CA ALA A 81 -15.16 16.95 10.26
C ALA A 81 -15.85 15.59 10.09
N THR A 82 -16.28 15.00 11.19
CA THR A 82 -16.99 13.71 11.20
C THR A 82 -18.37 13.90 11.81
N PHE A 83 -19.38 13.51 11.07
CA PHE A 83 -20.79 13.56 11.48
C PHE A 83 -21.29 12.13 11.62
N GLU A 84 -21.89 11.80 12.75
CA GLU A 84 -22.41 10.46 12.99
C GLU A 84 -23.73 10.50 13.76
N GLY A 85 -24.56 9.48 13.53
CA GLY A 85 -25.81 9.34 14.25
C GLY A 85 -26.82 8.43 13.59
N PRO A 86 -27.97 8.17 14.26
CA PRO A 86 -29.11 7.52 13.66
C PRO A 86 -29.84 8.50 12.75
N VAL A 87 -29.91 8.16 11.44
CA VAL A 87 -30.72 8.89 10.44
C VAL A 87 -32.18 8.50 10.58
N ILE A 88 -32.43 7.20 10.78
CA ILE A 88 -33.74 6.64 11.13
C ILE A 88 -33.52 5.82 12.39
N LYS A 89 -34.20 6.20 13.47
CA LYS A 89 -34.07 5.55 14.78
C LYS A 89 -34.21 4.02 14.63
N GLU A 90 -33.26 3.27 15.21
CA GLU A 90 -33.19 1.81 15.20
C GLU A 90 -33.07 1.13 13.82
N LYS A 91 -33.09 1.91 12.71
CA LYS A 91 -33.05 1.33 11.36
C LYS A 91 -31.84 1.77 10.54
N LEU A 92 -31.56 3.05 10.46
CA LEU A 92 -30.48 3.59 9.62
C LEU A 92 -29.53 4.43 10.44
N THR A 93 -28.27 4.03 10.47
CA THR A 93 -27.18 4.82 11.05
C THR A 93 -26.22 5.28 9.96
N SER A 94 -25.66 6.45 10.14
CA SER A 94 -24.67 7.06 9.24
C SER A 94 -23.46 7.52 10.04
N ILE A 95 -22.28 7.30 9.49
CA ILE A 95 -21.05 8.00 9.86
C ILE A 95 -20.38 8.50 8.60
N SER A 96 -20.15 9.79 8.49
CA SER A 96 -19.56 10.44 7.33
C SER A 96 -18.48 11.40 7.78
N SER A 97 -17.36 11.42 7.08
CA SER A 97 -16.22 12.24 7.41
C SER A 97 -15.65 12.90 6.17
N PHE A 98 -15.30 14.15 6.32
CA PHE A 98 -14.53 14.95 5.37
C PHE A 98 -13.18 15.24 5.97
N ARG A 99 -12.09 15.07 5.19
CA ARG A 99 -10.73 15.40 5.63
C ARG A 99 -10.02 16.18 4.55
N TYR A 100 -9.36 17.25 4.99
CA TYR A 100 -8.38 18.00 4.19
C TYR A 100 -7.06 18.03 4.92
N ARG A 101 -5.95 17.81 4.19
CA ARG A 101 -4.61 17.86 4.74
C ARG A 101 -3.66 18.52 3.75
N ASP A 102 -2.82 19.41 4.27
CA ASP A 102 -1.71 20.06 3.56
C ASP A 102 -0.44 19.86 4.37
N ASN A 103 0.44 18.99 3.89
CA ASN A 103 1.69 18.67 4.58
C ASN A 103 2.84 19.61 4.16
N SER A 104 2.62 20.58 3.28
CA SER A 104 3.68 21.43 2.72
C SER A 104 4.44 22.18 3.81
N LEU A 105 3.75 22.73 4.80
CA LEU A 105 4.38 23.43 5.92
C LEU A 105 5.33 22.54 6.73
N PHE A 106 4.94 21.30 6.96
CA PHE A 106 5.75 20.36 7.73
C PHE A 106 6.97 19.87 6.94
N VAL A 107 6.78 19.54 5.66
CA VAL A 107 7.85 19.02 4.80
C VAL A 107 8.89 20.10 4.56
N ASN A 108 8.46 21.32 4.28
CA ASN A 108 9.34 22.45 3.97
C ASN A 108 9.98 23.10 5.23
N SER A 109 9.50 22.78 6.44
CA SER A 109 10.05 23.32 7.70
C SER A 109 11.25 22.53 8.23
N LYS A 110 11.52 21.31 7.70
CA LYS A 110 12.71 20.56 8.08
C LYS A 110 13.94 21.17 7.42
N GLN A 111 15.11 21.01 8.04
CA GLN A 111 16.41 21.52 7.55
C GLN A 111 16.81 21.08 6.12
N ILE A 112 16.04 20.19 5.52
CA ILE A 112 16.16 19.82 4.11
C ILE A 112 15.25 20.77 3.34
N GLU A 113 15.85 21.76 2.69
CA GLU A 113 15.15 22.62 1.74
C GLU A 113 14.55 21.75 0.63
N THR A 114 13.26 21.55 0.66
CA THR A 114 12.49 20.87 -0.38
C THR A 114 11.29 21.73 -0.70
N ASN A 115 10.98 21.88 -1.98
CA ASN A 115 9.74 22.52 -2.41
C ASN A 115 8.72 21.44 -2.81
N PHE A 116 8.27 20.70 -1.80
CA PHE A 116 7.30 19.61 -1.95
C PHE A 116 5.97 20.00 -1.30
N ASN A 117 4.89 19.99 -2.08
CA ASN A 117 3.57 20.48 -1.68
C ASN A 117 2.50 19.40 -1.82
N PRO A 118 2.42 18.43 -0.88
CA PRO A 118 1.40 17.39 -0.87
C PRO A 118 0.10 17.92 -0.26
N LYS A 119 -1.00 17.80 -1.02
CA LYS A 119 -2.35 18.20 -0.60
C LYS A 119 -3.33 17.06 -0.81
N PHE A 120 -4.15 16.81 0.20
CA PHE A 120 -5.06 15.68 0.24
C PHE A 120 -6.45 16.14 0.63
N LEU A 121 -7.44 15.57 -0.04
CA LEU A 121 -8.84 15.75 0.29
C LEU A 121 -9.54 14.42 0.18
N ASP A 122 -10.31 14.03 1.18
CA ASP A 122 -11.17 12.88 1.08
C ASP A 122 -12.53 13.10 1.75
N PHE A 123 -13.51 12.39 1.21
CA PHE A 123 -14.83 12.23 1.79
C PHE A 123 -15.12 10.74 1.91
N GLN A 124 -15.54 10.30 3.09
CA GLN A 124 -15.88 8.91 3.35
C GLN A 124 -17.21 8.82 4.08
N THR A 125 -18.02 7.83 3.72
CA THR A 125 -19.31 7.56 4.37
C THR A 125 -19.53 6.08 4.57
N TYR A 126 -20.09 5.72 5.73
CA TYR A 126 -20.57 4.38 6.02
C TYR A 126 -22.00 4.45 6.54
N LEU A 127 -22.89 3.80 5.80
CA LEU A 127 -24.30 3.69 6.12
C LEU A 127 -24.62 2.25 6.53
N SER A 128 -25.41 2.07 7.57
CA SER A 128 -25.86 0.76 8.03
C SER A 128 -27.38 0.76 8.23
N TYR A 129 -28.08 0.00 7.39
CA TYR A 129 -29.53 -0.12 7.39
C TYR A 129 -29.99 -1.51 7.85
N GLN A 130 -30.76 -1.56 8.93
CA GLN A 130 -31.40 -2.76 9.42
C GLN A 130 -32.77 -2.91 8.77
N ALA A 131 -32.83 -3.64 7.65
CA ALA A 131 -34.05 -3.81 6.88
C ALA A 131 -35.08 -4.70 7.61
N SER A 132 -34.59 -5.73 8.34
CA SER A 132 -35.40 -6.59 9.21
C SER A 132 -34.53 -7.15 10.35
N LYS A 133 -35.10 -7.92 11.26
CA LYS A 133 -34.32 -8.60 12.33
C LYS A 133 -33.21 -9.52 11.77
N SER A 134 -33.41 -10.05 10.56
CA SER A 134 -32.48 -10.98 9.91
C SER A 134 -31.67 -10.36 8.79
N LEU A 135 -32.02 -9.17 8.26
CA LEU A 135 -31.38 -8.57 7.11
C LEU A 135 -30.82 -7.19 7.43
N GLN A 136 -29.51 -7.05 7.25
CA GLN A 136 -28.78 -5.80 7.36
C GLN A 136 -28.10 -5.48 6.03
N ILE A 137 -28.21 -4.23 5.58
CA ILE A 137 -27.58 -3.72 4.37
C ILE A 137 -26.64 -2.60 4.76
N ASN A 138 -25.40 -2.62 4.26
CA ASN A 138 -24.41 -1.59 4.53
C ASN A 138 -23.86 -1.03 3.23
N PHE A 139 -23.58 0.25 3.22
CA PHE A 139 -22.88 0.94 2.14
C PHE A 139 -21.63 1.62 2.68
N LEU A 140 -20.50 1.43 1.99
CA LEU A 140 -19.23 2.12 2.24
C LEU A 140 -18.84 2.87 0.97
N GLY A 141 -18.69 4.19 1.07
CA GLY A 141 -18.26 5.05 -0.02
C GLY A 141 -17.02 5.85 0.34
N ASN A 142 -16.14 6.07 -0.62
CA ASN A 142 -15.00 6.96 -0.50
C ASN A 142 -14.76 7.69 -1.82
N PHE A 143 -14.43 8.96 -1.70
CA PHE A 143 -13.93 9.82 -2.77
C PHE A 143 -12.67 10.51 -2.26
N SER A 144 -11.56 10.45 -3.00
CA SER A 144 -10.32 11.11 -2.60
C SER A 144 -9.57 11.72 -3.77
N ILE A 145 -8.92 12.85 -3.50
CA ILE A 145 -8.01 13.53 -4.39
C ILE A 145 -6.71 13.75 -3.63
N ASN A 146 -5.61 13.29 -4.22
CA ASN A 146 -4.26 13.53 -3.72
C ASN A 146 -3.45 14.21 -4.80
N ASN A 147 -2.89 15.38 -4.49
CA ASN A 147 -2.06 16.15 -5.40
C ASN A 147 -0.67 16.31 -4.77
N TYR A 148 0.35 16.09 -5.59
CA TYR A 148 1.74 16.29 -5.20
C TYR A 148 2.41 17.19 -6.22
N ASN A 149 2.94 18.32 -5.75
CA ASN A 149 3.74 19.19 -6.55
C ASN A 149 5.15 19.23 -5.95
N TYR A 150 6.14 18.96 -6.76
CA TYR A 150 7.53 19.03 -6.37
C TYR A 150 8.32 19.89 -7.35
N THR A 151 9.10 20.82 -6.81
CA THR A 151 10.07 21.61 -7.56
C THR A 151 11.44 21.36 -6.93
N PRO A 152 12.37 20.74 -7.66
CA PRO A 152 13.69 20.46 -7.13
C PRO A 152 14.46 21.74 -6.84
N ILE A 153 15.28 21.72 -5.81
CA ILE A 153 16.10 22.86 -5.38
C ILE A 153 17.57 22.54 -5.62
N SER A 154 18.26 23.48 -6.25
CA SER A 154 19.71 23.37 -6.47
C SER A 154 20.47 23.21 -5.18
N ARG A 155 21.48 22.35 -5.18
CA ARG A 155 22.25 21.97 -3.97
C ARG A 155 23.73 22.09 -4.21
N ARG A 156 24.43 22.45 -3.13
CA ARG A 156 25.88 22.44 -3.05
C ARG A 156 26.29 21.56 -1.89
N THR A 157 27.18 20.60 -2.14
CA THR A 157 27.66 19.66 -1.13
C THR A 157 29.17 19.56 -1.19
N ARG A 158 29.84 19.74 -0.05
CA ARG A 158 31.29 19.52 0.09
C ARG A 158 31.51 18.16 0.77
N PHE A 159 32.45 17.40 0.27
CA PHE A 159 32.84 16.09 0.76
C PHE A 159 34.30 15.80 0.44
N GLY A 160 34.80 14.64 0.86
CA GLY A 160 36.22 14.27 0.71
C GLY A 160 37.01 14.41 2.02
N THR A 161 38.34 14.51 1.93
CA THR A 161 39.22 14.69 3.06
C THR A 161 39.61 16.16 3.25
N ILE A 162 40.25 16.49 4.37
CA ILE A 162 40.76 17.85 4.61
C ILE A 162 41.85 18.20 3.58
N ALA A 163 42.61 17.20 3.11
CA ALA A 163 43.67 17.40 2.11
C ALA A 163 43.09 17.53 0.69
N ASP A 164 42.00 16.78 0.39
CA ASP A 164 41.41 16.72 -0.94
C ASP A 164 39.89 16.91 -0.83
N PRO A 165 39.39 18.10 -0.48
CA PRO A 165 37.99 18.38 -0.43
C PRO A 165 37.45 18.67 -1.85
N LEU A 166 36.28 18.06 -2.13
CA LEU A 166 35.53 18.24 -3.37
C LEU A 166 34.24 19.00 -3.11
N GLU A 167 33.81 19.76 -4.06
CA GLU A 167 32.48 20.40 -4.06
C GLU A 167 31.68 19.93 -5.27
N LEU A 168 30.51 19.34 -4.99
CA LEU A 168 29.51 19.02 -5.99
C LEU A 168 28.41 20.09 -5.94
N VAL A 169 28.18 20.74 -7.06
CA VAL A 169 27.04 21.64 -7.25
C VAL A 169 26.09 20.97 -8.24
N VAL A 170 24.83 20.81 -7.83
CA VAL A 170 23.77 20.32 -8.69
C VAL A 170 22.74 21.43 -8.85
N PHE A 171 22.59 21.91 -10.07
CA PHE A 171 21.57 22.86 -10.46
C PHE A 171 20.35 22.09 -10.97
N TYR A 172 19.20 22.29 -10.34
CA TYR A 172 17.95 21.70 -10.78
C TYR A 172 17.05 22.76 -11.39
N ASP A 173 16.32 22.37 -12.42
CA ASP A 173 15.22 23.11 -13.00
C ASP A 173 14.09 22.17 -13.38
N GLY A 174 12.85 22.66 -13.35
CA GLY A 174 11.67 21.87 -13.69
C GLY A 174 10.75 21.59 -12.52
N GLN A 175 9.84 20.64 -12.73
CA GLN A 175 8.79 20.31 -11.77
C GLN A 175 8.27 18.89 -11.96
N GLU A 176 7.66 18.37 -10.89
CA GLU A 176 6.88 17.13 -10.89
C GLU A 176 5.47 17.44 -10.36
N GLN A 177 4.46 16.88 -11.01
CA GLN A 177 3.06 17.02 -10.66
C GLN A 177 2.40 15.64 -10.72
N ASP A 178 2.02 15.13 -9.58
CA ASP A 178 1.29 13.87 -9.50
C ASP A 178 -0.12 14.11 -8.97
N LYS A 179 -1.07 13.43 -9.57
CA LYS A 179 -2.47 13.52 -9.18
C LYS A 179 -3.10 12.14 -9.14
N TYR A 180 -3.79 11.85 -8.05
CA TYR A 180 -4.51 10.61 -7.83
C TYR A 180 -5.95 10.91 -7.47
N LEU A 181 -6.88 10.50 -8.32
CA LEU A 181 -8.32 10.58 -8.09
C LEU A 181 -8.85 9.18 -7.83
N THR A 182 -9.44 8.96 -6.67
CA THR A 182 -10.01 7.65 -6.31
C THR A 182 -11.50 7.76 -6.00
N LEU A 183 -12.27 6.86 -6.58
CA LEU A 183 -13.69 6.66 -6.28
C LEU A 183 -13.89 5.20 -5.87
N PHE A 184 -14.46 4.98 -4.70
CA PHE A 184 -14.78 3.66 -4.19
C PHE A 184 -16.21 3.60 -3.66
N GLY A 185 -16.90 2.52 -4.01
CA GLY A 185 -18.22 2.20 -3.50
C GLY A 185 -18.37 0.71 -3.25
N ALA A 186 -18.97 0.34 -2.12
CA ALA A 186 -19.25 -1.04 -1.78
C ALA A 186 -20.62 -1.18 -1.11
N LEU A 187 -21.39 -2.14 -1.54
CA LEU A 187 -22.67 -2.54 -0.96
C LEU A 187 -22.53 -3.95 -0.40
N SER A 188 -22.86 -4.15 0.88
CA SER A 188 -22.86 -5.46 1.50
C SER A 188 -24.21 -5.74 2.15
N SER A 189 -24.66 -6.98 2.04
CA SER A 189 -25.91 -7.48 2.64
C SER A 189 -25.59 -8.67 3.52
N THR A 190 -25.93 -8.60 4.79
CA THR A 190 -25.78 -9.69 5.75
C THR A 190 -27.16 -10.24 6.12
N TYR A 191 -27.38 -11.50 5.83
CA TYR A 191 -28.63 -12.21 6.06
C TYR A 191 -28.42 -13.36 7.07
N LYS A 192 -29.12 -13.32 8.18
CA LYS A 192 -29.22 -14.42 9.13
C LYS A 192 -30.31 -15.38 8.63
N ALA A 193 -29.89 -16.39 7.86
CA ALA A 193 -30.80 -17.37 7.29
C ALA A 193 -31.42 -18.30 8.36
N SER A 194 -30.66 -18.53 9.45
CA SER A 194 -31.11 -19.26 10.64
C SER A 194 -30.24 -18.87 11.84
N ASP A 195 -30.49 -19.42 13.02
CA ASP A 195 -29.64 -19.25 14.19
C ASP A 195 -28.22 -19.81 13.99
N PHE A 196 -28.06 -20.70 13.02
CA PHE A 196 -26.80 -21.36 12.72
C PHE A 196 -26.09 -20.80 11.49
N LEU A 197 -26.82 -20.21 10.52
CA LEU A 197 -26.29 -19.80 9.23
C LEU A 197 -26.43 -18.30 9.01
N THR A 198 -25.30 -17.63 8.82
CA THR A 198 -25.23 -16.24 8.38
C THR A 198 -24.54 -16.18 7.02
N LEU A 199 -25.16 -15.50 6.08
CA LEU A 199 -24.63 -15.24 4.73
C LEU A 199 -24.35 -13.75 4.55
N THR A 200 -23.25 -13.41 3.90
CA THR A 200 -22.92 -12.03 3.55
C THR A 200 -22.54 -11.96 2.08
N GLY A 201 -23.32 -11.22 1.32
CA GLY A 201 -23.01 -10.85 -0.07
C GLY A 201 -22.42 -9.45 -0.13
N THR A 202 -21.39 -9.24 -0.93
CA THR A 202 -20.75 -7.93 -1.12
C THR A 202 -20.44 -7.70 -2.59
N VAL A 203 -20.76 -6.50 -3.09
CA VAL A 203 -20.34 -6.02 -4.40
C VAL A 203 -19.58 -4.71 -4.17
N SER A 204 -18.42 -4.55 -4.81
CA SER A 204 -17.66 -3.30 -4.71
C SER A 204 -17.06 -2.90 -6.04
N ARG A 205 -16.88 -1.61 -6.20
CA ARG A 205 -16.20 -1.01 -7.35
C ARG A 205 -15.21 0.03 -6.86
N TYR A 206 -13.96 -0.11 -7.29
CA TYR A 206 -12.87 0.81 -7.03
C TYR A 206 -12.37 1.32 -8.38
N ASN A 207 -12.29 2.62 -8.54
CA ASN A 207 -11.68 3.26 -9.69
C ASN A 207 -10.62 4.24 -9.21
N THR A 208 -9.45 4.20 -9.81
CA THR A 208 -8.41 5.21 -9.61
C THR A 208 -7.92 5.72 -10.95
N GLN A 209 -7.76 7.05 -11.05
CA GLN A 209 -7.12 7.73 -12.16
C GLN A 209 -5.86 8.38 -11.59
N GLU A 210 -4.73 8.07 -12.20
CA GLU A 210 -3.41 8.47 -11.69
C GLU A 210 -2.64 9.12 -12.82
N GLU A 211 -2.13 10.33 -12.57
CA GLU A 211 -1.28 11.12 -13.45
C GLU A 211 0.07 11.30 -12.75
N GLU A 212 1.16 11.04 -13.44
CA GLU A 212 2.53 11.26 -12.96
C GLU A 212 3.31 11.97 -14.05
N TYR A 213 3.47 13.30 -13.91
CA TYR A 213 4.04 14.17 -14.89
C TYR A 213 5.24 14.91 -14.33
N TYR A 214 6.40 14.71 -14.91
CA TYR A 214 7.58 15.48 -14.55
C TYR A 214 8.43 15.87 -15.75
N ASP A 215 9.06 17.02 -15.62
CA ASP A 215 10.18 17.50 -16.43
C ASP A 215 11.21 18.02 -15.44
N ILE A 216 12.31 17.29 -15.26
CA ILE A 216 13.35 17.66 -14.32
C ILE A 216 14.70 17.62 -15.04
N ALA A 217 15.30 18.81 -15.18
CA ALA A 217 16.65 18.96 -15.63
C ALA A 217 17.58 19.07 -14.41
N ALA A 218 18.72 18.40 -14.47
CA ALA A 218 19.80 18.53 -13.50
C ALA A 218 21.10 18.79 -14.25
N ALA A 219 21.81 19.86 -13.89
CA ALA A 219 23.18 20.09 -14.33
C ALA A 219 24.11 20.01 -13.13
N TYR A 220 25.18 19.28 -13.23
CA TYR A 220 26.11 19.09 -12.12
C TYR A 220 27.54 19.47 -12.50
N ARG A 221 28.26 20.00 -11.52
CA ARG A 221 29.68 20.31 -11.58
C ARG A 221 30.37 19.76 -10.37
N LEU A 222 31.48 19.09 -10.57
CA LEU A 222 32.37 18.59 -9.53
C LEU A 222 33.71 19.31 -9.65
N GLY A 223 34.19 19.88 -8.55
CA GLY A 223 35.44 20.58 -8.52
C GLY A 223 36.25 20.38 -7.23
N GLU A 224 37.53 20.69 -7.29
CA GLU A 224 38.42 20.69 -6.13
C GLU A 224 38.34 22.03 -5.41
N VAL A 225 38.31 21.98 -4.09
CA VAL A 225 38.34 23.20 -3.26
C VAL A 225 39.78 23.56 -2.91
N ASP A 226 40.19 24.79 -3.18
CA ASP A 226 41.50 25.28 -2.78
C ASP A 226 41.59 25.35 -1.25
N THR A 227 42.46 24.50 -0.67
CA THR A 227 42.73 24.42 0.77
C THR A 227 43.98 25.17 1.21
N ASN A 228 44.70 25.78 0.28
CA ASN A 228 45.92 26.53 0.61
C ASN A 228 45.58 27.86 1.29
N ILE A 229 45.78 27.94 2.60
CA ILE A 229 45.48 29.13 3.43
C ILE A 229 46.26 30.37 2.95
N GLY A 230 47.39 30.20 2.25
CA GLY A 230 48.21 31.29 1.70
C GLY A 230 47.79 31.71 0.27
N SER A 231 46.85 31.05 -0.34
CA SER A 231 46.34 31.36 -1.67
C SER A 231 45.30 32.48 -1.64
N GLU A 232 45.36 33.38 -2.63
CA GLU A 232 44.28 34.37 -2.86
C GLU A 232 42.96 33.71 -3.19
N ASN A 233 42.97 32.44 -3.64
CA ASN A 233 41.82 31.64 -4.02
C ASN A 233 41.37 30.67 -2.91
N PHE A 234 41.85 30.82 -1.68
CA PHE A 234 41.45 29.94 -0.58
C PHE A 234 39.93 29.78 -0.48
N GLY A 235 39.47 28.52 -0.50
CA GLY A 235 38.05 28.16 -0.46
C GLY A 235 37.31 28.29 -1.79
N SER A 236 37.97 28.78 -2.86
CA SER A 236 37.41 28.74 -4.21
C SER A 236 37.38 27.31 -4.76
N VAL A 237 36.56 27.09 -5.79
CA VAL A 237 36.36 25.75 -6.37
C VAL A 237 36.77 25.79 -7.85
N ASP A 238 37.69 24.92 -8.23
CA ASP A 238 37.97 24.64 -9.63
C ASP A 238 37.12 23.47 -10.11
N PHE A 239 36.14 23.75 -10.99
CA PHE A 239 35.21 22.76 -11.52
C PHE A 239 35.81 21.98 -12.70
N SER A 240 37.00 21.49 -12.58
CA SER A 240 37.70 20.72 -13.60
C SER A 240 37.46 19.21 -13.53
N GLN A 241 36.89 18.71 -12.43
CA GLN A 241 36.77 17.27 -12.17
C GLN A 241 35.62 16.59 -12.89
N GLY A 242 34.53 17.31 -13.17
CA GLY A 242 33.41 16.74 -13.88
C GLY A 242 32.26 17.71 -14.11
N ILE A 243 31.69 17.62 -15.28
CA ILE A 243 30.51 18.40 -15.67
C ILE A 243 29.56 17.47 -16.41
N GLY A 244 28.25 17.66 -16.24
CA GLY A 244 27.26 16.90 -16.96
C GLY A 244 25.84 17.41 -16.72
N SER A 245 24.91 16.87 -17.47
CA SER A 245 23.50 17.16 -17.30
C SER A 245 22.63 15.93 -17.53
N GLN A 246 21.44 15.97 -16.98
CA GLN A 246 20.43 14.93 -17.11
C GLN A 246 19.08 15.60 -17.26
N LEU A 247 18.26 15.09 -18.16
CA LEU A 247 16.88 15.53 -18.32
C LEU A 247 15.97 14.31 -18.26
N ASN A 248 15.10 14.30 -17.29
CA ASN A 248 14.08 13.29 -17.08
C ASN A 248 12.71 13.85 -17.45
N HIS A 249 11.97 13.09 -18.24
CA HIS A 249 10.62 13.43 -18.67
C HIS A 249 9.68 12.26 -18.45
N ALA A 250 8.49 12.53 -17.88
CA ALA A 250 7.40 11.56 -17.83
C ALA A 250 6.04 12.21 -18.08
N ARG A 251 5.17 11.41 -18.71
CA ARG A 251 3.75 11.67 -18.90
C ARG A 251 3.03 10.33 -18.79
N ASN A 252 2.83 9.91 -17.56
CA ASN A 252 2.24 8.62 -17.25
C ASN A 252 0.81 8.80 -16.78
N ASP A 253 -0.09 8.05 -17.38
CA ASP A 253 -1.51 8.02 -17.01
C ASP A 253 -1.94 6.58 -16.78
N LEU A 254 -2.60 6.34 -15.66
CA LEU A 254 -3.19 5.05 -15.33
C LEU A 254 -4.65 5.24 -14.96
N ASP A 255 -5.53 4.47 -15.60
CA ASP A 255 -6.93 4.29 -15.21
C ASP A 255 -7.15 2.83 -14.85
N ALA A 256 -7.42 2.56 -13.58
CA ALA A 256 -7.64 1.21 -13.07
C ALA A 256 -9.03 1.09 -12.44
N LEU A 257 -9.81 0.15 -12.97
CA LEU A 257 -11.12 -0.18 -12.49
C LEU A 257 -11.14 -1.61 -11.95
N ILE A 258 -11.41 -1.76 -10.65
CA ILE A 258 -11.54 -3.06 -9.99
C ILE A 258 -12.99 -3.27 -9.57
N THR A 259 -13.61 -4.33 -10.06
CA THR A 259 -14.96 -4.74 -9.69
C THR A 259 -14.91 -6.08 -8.98
N ASN A 260 -15.57 -6.17 -7.82
CA ASN A 260 -15.63 -7.40 -7.02
C ASN A 260 -17.08 -7.80 -6.74
N ALA A 261 -17.29 -9.11 -6.73
CA ALA A 261 -18.47 -9.74 -6.14
C ALA A 261 -18.01 -10.87 -5.21
N GLN A 262 -18.55 -10.90 -3.99
CA GLN A 262 -18.16 -11.87 -2.98
C GLN A 262 -19.38 -12.38 -2.21
N ILE A 263 -19.38 -13.67 -1.91
CA ILE A 263 -20.32 -14.32 -0.99
C ILE A 263 -19.51 -15.01 0.09
N LYS A 264 -19.86 -14.76 1.34
CA LYS A 264 -19.30 -15.42 2.54
C LYS A 264 -20.42 -16.07 3.33
N GLY A 265 -20.15 -17.23 3.89
CA GLY A 265 -21.03 -17.92 4.83
C GLY A 265 -20.33 -18.30 6.10
N SER A 266 -21.06 -18.26 7.21
CA SER A 266 -20.61 -18.78 8.50
C SER A 266 -21.71 -19.68 9.06
N TYR A 267 -21.39 -20.96 9.22
CA TYR A 267 -22.26 -21.96 9.78
C TYR A 267 -21.73 -22.37 11.15
N LYS A 268 -22.51 -22.09 12.21
CA LYS A 268 -22.10 -22.27 13.58
C LYS A 268 -23.06 -23.16 14.35
N ILE A 269 -22.56 -24.29 14.86
CA ILE A 269 -23.30 -25.19 15.75
C ILE A 269 -22.47 -25.43 17.01
N ASN A 270 -23.01 -25.10 18.17
CA ASN A 270 -22.34 -25.21 19.45
C ASN A 270 -20.97 -24.53 19.44
N LYS A 271 -19.90 -25.32 19.60
CA LYS A 271 -18.49 -24.86 19.62
C LYS A 271 -17.77 -25.03 18.28
N ASN A 272 -18.47 -25.50 17.23
CA ASN A 272 -17.94 -25.70 15.90
C ASN A 272 -18.43 -24.57 15.01
N GLN A 273 -17.55 -24.08 14.12
CA GLN A 273 -17.88 -23.06 13.14
C GLN A 273 -17.18 -23.38 11.82
N LEU A 274 -17.95 -23.43 10.76
CA LEU A 274 -17.47 -23.57 9.39
C LEU A 274 -17.67 -22.23 8.67
N ASP A 275 -16.56 -21.62 8.21
CA ASP A 275 -16.60 -20.41 7.40
C ASP A 275 -16.18 -20.75 5.98
N PHE A 276 -16.89 -20.23 5.02
CA PHE A 276 -16.62 -20.42 3.61
C PHE A 276 -16.88 -19.13 2.81
N GLY A 277 -16.28 -19.03 1.65
CA GLY A 277 -16.55 -17.89 0.77
C GLY A 277 -15.93 -18.05 -0.60
N ILE A 278 -16.51 -17.33 -1.54
CA ILE A 278 -16.03 -17.19 -2.91
C ILE A 278 -16.03 -15.71 -3.28
N LYS A 279 -14.99 -15.28 -4.02
CA LYS A 279 -14.82 -13.93 -4.53
C LYS A 279 -14.45 -14.00 -6.00
N ILE A 280 -15.12 -13.21 -6.82
CA ILE A 280 -14.79 -12.94 -8.20
C ILE A 280 -14.32 -11.49 -8.29
N GLN A 281 -13.22 -11.25 -8.97
CA GLN A 281 -12.64 -9.92 -9.16
C GLN A 281 -12.25 -9.75 -10.62
N LYS A 282 -12.62 -8.61 -11.18
CA LYS A 282 -12.23 -8.17 -12.50
C LYS A 282 -11.50 -6.84 -12.37
N GLU A 283 -10.31 -6.78 -12.96
CA GLU A 283 -9.49 -5.56 -13.04
C GLU A 283 -9.38 -5.18 -14.52
N ASP A 284 -9.86 -3.99 -14.87
CA ASP A 284 -9.69 -3.40 -16.19
C ASP A 284 -8.72 -2.22 -16.05
N ILE A 285 -7.56 -2.29 -16.69
CA ILE A 285 -6.47 -1.35 -16.50
C ILE A 285 -6.02 -0.80 -17.83
N LYS A 286 -5.96 0.54 -17.92
CA LYS A 286 -5.36 1.27 -19.02
C LYS A 286 -4.18 2.04 -18.48
N ASP A 287 -2.99 1.79 -19.03
CA ASP A 287 -1.74 2.35 -18.58
C ASP A 287 -0.96 2.90 -19.77
N ARG A 288 -0.83 4.22 -19.83
CA ARG A 288 -0.03 4.92 -20.82
C ARG A 288 1.25 5.39 -20.18
N ILE A 289 2.39 4.93 -20.66
CA ILE A 289 3.71 5.33 -20.21
C ILE A 289 4.43 6.06 -21.31
N ARG A 290 4.94 7.23 -21.00
CA ARG A 290 5.77 8.07 -21.84
C ARG A 290 6.89 8.61 -20.98
N GLU A 291 7.98 7.86 -20.91
CA GLU A 291 9.16 8.22 -20.13
C GLU A 291 10.39 8.24 -21.02
N TRP A 292 11.22 9.25 -20.87
CA TRP A 292 12.53 9.25 -21.46
C TRP A 292 13.53 10.00 -20.58
N GLU A 293 14.78 9.60 -20.70
CA GLU A 293 15.91 10.18 -20.00
C GLU A 293 17.01 10.50 -21.00
N VAL A 294 17.50 11.71 -20.97
CA VAL A 294 18.68 12.16 -21.72
C VAL A 294 19.77 12.46 -20.72
N ILE A 295 20.97 11.93 -20.98
CA ILE A 295 22.15 12.17 -20.18
C ILE A 295 23.23 12.74 -21.10
N ASP A 296 23.74 13.92 -20.73
CA ASP A 296 24.87 14.56 -21.39
C ASP A 296 26.02 14.67 -20.38
N SER A 297 27.10 13.97 -20.67
CA SER A 297 28.33 13.96 -19.87
C SER A 297 29.42 14.86 -20.43
N LEU A 298 29.12 15.70 -21.42
CA LEU A 298 30.08 16.57 -22.10
C LEU A 298 31.35 15.82 -22.62
N GLY A 299 31.13 14.62 -23.15
CA GLY A 299 32.18 13.76 -23.67
C GLY A 299 32.77 12.76 -22.70
N PHE A 300 32.41 12.81 -21.41
CA PHE A 300 32.76 11.75 -20.46
C PHE A 300 31.75 10.62 -20.54
N SER A 301 32.20 9.38 -20.47
CA SER A 301 31.30 8.25 -20.40
C SER A 301 30.71 8.11 -19.00
N ILE A 302 29.41 8.26 -18.88
CA ILE A 302 28.67 8.02 -17.62
C ILE A 302 28.60 6.53 -17.30
N ARG A 303 28.65 5.68 -18.35
CA ARG A 303 28.72 4.22 -18.23
C ARG A 303 29.79 3.71 -19.18
N PRO A 304 31.07 3.76 -18.74
CA PRO A 304 32.11 3.16 -19.54
C PRO A 304 31.79 1.68 -19.80
N PRO A 305 32.04 1.17 -21.01
CA PRO A 305 31.95 -0.27 -21.26
C PRO A 305 32.81 -1.01 -20.23
N ASN A 306 32.33 -2.15 -19.74
CA ASN A 306 32.98 -2.94 -18.68
C ASN A 306 34.44 -3.36 -18.99
N HIS A 307 34.86 -3.30 -20.24
CA HIS A 307 36.19 -3.64 -20.70
C HIS A 307 37.17 -2.46 -20.69
N LEU A 308 36.72 -1.25 -20.38
CA LEU A 308 37.59 -0.07 -20.29
C LEU A 308 37.91 0.21 -18.83
N ALA A 309 39.21 0.21 -18.51
CA ALA A 309 39.73 0.23 -17.13
C ALA A 309 39.77 1.61 -16.49
N ASN A 310 39.41 2.69 -17.18
CA ASN A 310 39.57 4.06 -16.67
C ASN A 310 38.46 4.99 -17.17
N ASN A 311 38.22 6.06 -16.41
CA ASN A 311 37.27 7.14 -16.71
C ASN A 311 37.92 8.23 -17.59
N GLN A 312 38.76 7.87 -18.56
CA GLN A 312 39.32 8.84 -19.47
C GLN A 312 38.23 9.54 -20.28
N PRO A 313 38.34 10.83 -20.53
CA PRO A 313 37.40 11.51 -21.41
C PRO A 313 37.47 10.90 -22.81
N TYR A 314 36.31 10.54 -23.33
CA TYR A 314 36.16 10.14 -24.73
C TYR A 314 36.07 11.42 -25.59
N GLN A 315 36.32 11.26 -26.88
CA GLN A 315 36.03 12.34 -27.80
C GLN A 315 34.54 12.69 -27.68
N PRO A 316 34.20 14.00 -27.67
CA PRO A 316 32.81 14.41 -27.60
C PRO A 316 31.99 13.73 -28.70
N PHE A 317 30.79 13.30 -28.34
CA PHE A 317 29.88 12.71 -29.29
C PHE A 317 29.35 13.77 -30.20
N GLU A 318 29.66 13.68 -31.49
CA GLU A 318 29.27 14.66 -32.51
C GLU A 318 27.88 14.44 -33.13
N GLY A 319 27.21 13.35 -32.72
CA GLY A 319 25.86 12.99 -33.19
C GLY A 319 24.74 13.68 -32.39
N PRO A 320 23.50 13.52 -32.82
CA PRO A 320 22.35 13.98 -32.03
C PRO A 320 22.29 13.26 -30.68
N ILE A 321 21.93 13.98 -29.62
CA ILE A 321 21.69 13.41 -28.29
C ILE A 321 20.51 12.45 -28.42
N ILE A 322 20.75 11.16 -28.15
CA ILE A 322 19.72 10.13 -28.11
C ILE A 322 19.31 9.84 -26.66
N PRO A 323 18.03 9.56 -26.38
CA PRO A 323 17.61 9.16 -25.05
C PRO A 323 18.38 7.97 -24.55
N PHE A 324 18.90 8.06 -23.32
CA PHE A 324 19.53 6.96 -22.61
C PHE A 324 18.49 5.86 -22.29
N GLN A 325 17.29 6.28 -21.92
CA GLN A 325 16.13 5.45 -21.75
C GLN A 325 14.94 6.08 -22.46
N ASN A 326 14.13 5.27 -23.12
CA ASN A 326 12.89 5.70 -23.75
C ASN A 326 11.86 4.59 -23.66
N ILE A 327 10.82 4.82 -22.85
CA ILE A 327 9.70 3.90 -22.67
C ILE A 327 8.46 4.57 -23.27
N ARG A 328 7.84 3.88 -24.21
CA ARG A 328 6.64 4.36 -24.87
C ARG A 328 5.68 3.21 -25.10
N VAL A 329 4.74 3.03 -24.18
CA VAL A 329 3.78 1.93 -24.21
C VAL A 329 2.37 2.41 -23.87
N ASP A 330 1.39 1.72 -24.46
CA ASP A 330 -0.04 1.85 -24.17
C ASP A 330 -0.55 0.44 -23.83
N ASN A 331 -0.74 0.16 -22.57
CA ASN A 331 -1.20 -1.14 -22.09
C ASN A 331 -2.70 -1.11 -21.80
N GLU A 332 -3.44 -2.04 -22.40
CA GLU A 332 -4.81 -2.36 -22.00
C GLU A 332 -4.84 -3.79 -21.49
N VAL A 333 -5.00 -3.93 -20.18
CA VAL A 333 -4.88 -5.21 -19.48
C VAL A 333 -6.14 -5.51 -18.70
N GLN A 334 -6.61 -6.74 -18.81
CA GLN A 334 -7.68 -7.29 -18.00
C GLN A 334 -7.15 -8.45 -17.16
N ILE A 335 -7.36 -8.36 -15.85
CA ILE A 335 -7.02 -9.45 -14.92
C ILE A 335 -8.32 -9.97 -14.30
N ASN A 336 -8.60 -11.25 -14.52
CA ASN A 336 -9.74 -11.93 -13.91
C ASN A 336 -9.24 -12.85 -12.81
N ARG A 337 -9.85 -12.76 -11.63
CA ARG A 337 -9.47 -13.54 -10.46
C ARG A 337 -10.70 -14.22 -9.85
N ILE A 338 -10.56 -15.48 -9.50
CA ILE A 338 -11.55 -16.23 -8.72
C ILE A 338 -10.82 -16.82 -7.52
N SER A 339 -11.29 -16.53 -6.33
CA SER A 339 -10.72 -17.11 -5.12
C SER A 339 -11.81 -17.64 -4.19
N GLY A 340 -11.49 -18.70 -3.46
CA GLY A 340 -12.40 -19.30 -2.50
C GLY A 340 -11.66 -19.84 -1.28
N TYR A 341 -12.35 -19.97 -0.17
CA TYR A 341 -11.81 -20.54 1.05
C TYR A 341 -12.85 -21.37 1.79
N LEU A 342 -12.34 -22.33 2.53
CA LEU A 342 -13.07 -23.12 3.50
C LEU A 342 -12.21 -23.22 4.76
N GLN A 343 -12.79 -22.92 5.93
CA GLN A 343 -12.08 -23.06 7.20
C GLN A 343 -13.00 -23.56 8.31
N PHE A 344 -12.46 -24.39 9.17
CA PHE A 344 -13.13 -24.95 10.31
C PHE A 344 -12.50 -24.45 11.60
N ASN A 345 -13.33 -23.93 12.49
CA ASN A 345 -12.95 -23.46 13.81
C ASN A 345 -13.61 -24.32 14.87
N LYS A 346 -12.87 -24.70 15.90
CA LYS A 346 -13.41 -25.41 17.05
C LYS A 346 -12.83 -24.90 18.35
N ARG A 347 -13.71 -24.77 19.34
CA ARG A 347 -13.33 -24.53 20.73
C ARG A 347 -13.72 -25.76 21.55
N LEU A 348 -12.80 -26.25 22.34
CA LEU A 348 -13.01 -27.40 23.18
C LEU A 348 -12.35 -27.24 24.56
N LEU A 349 -12.85 -28.00 25.53
CA LEU A 349 -12.19 -28.21 26.82
C LEU A 349 -11.62 -29.63 26.81
N TRP A 350 -10.33 -29.75 27.10
CA TRP A 350 -9.63 -31.02 27.21
C TRP A 350 -8.84 -31.04 28.53
N ASN A 351 -9.21 -31.90 29.46
CA ASN A 351 -8.67 -31.91 30.81
C ASN A 351 -8.64 -30.48 31.41
N GLU A 352 -9.80 -29.78 31.35
CA GLU A 352 -10.02 -28.41 31.79
C GLU A 352 -9.23 -27.32 31.06
N ASN A 353 -8.29 -27.67 30.17
CA ASN A 353 -7.59 -26.73 29.32
C ASN A 353 -8.52 -26.20 28.22
N LYS A 354 -8.52 -24.89 28.00
CA LYS A 354 -9.27 -24.27 26.89
C LYS A 354 -8.42 -24.31 25.62
N ILE A 355 -8.88 -25.10 24.66
CA ILE A 355 -8.21 -25.25 23.37
C ILE A 355 -9.06 -24.59 22.27
N TRP A 356 -8.41 -23.89 21.37
CA TRP A 356 -8.98 -23.41 20.14
C TRP A 356 -8.07 -23.78 18.98
N TYR A 357 -8.66 -24.22 17.86
CA TYR A 357 -7.95 -24.40 16.62
C TYR A 357 -8.78 -23.96 15.42
N ASN A 358 -8.07 -23.52 14.39
CA ASN A 358 -8.58 -23.18 13.07
C ASN A 358 -7.75 -23.92 12.02
N ILE A 359 -8.41 -24.61 11.11
CA ILE A 359 -7.77 -25.25 9.96
C ILE A 359 -8.52 -24.79 8.73
N GLY A 360 -7.82 -24.33 7.71
CA GLY A 360 -8.43 -23.84 6.50
C GLY A 360 -7.57 -24.00 5.27
N ILE A 361 -8.22 -23.93 4.14
CA ILE A 361 -7.61 -23.97 2.82
C ILE A 361 -8.19 -22.83 1.99
N ARG A 362 -7.33 -22.22 1.18
CA ARG A 362 -7.70 -21.20 0.22
C ARG A 362 -7.17 -21.57 -1.15
N ALA A 363 -7.97 -21.37 -2.18
CA ALA A 363 -7.56 -21.51 -3.58
C ALA A 363 -7.78 -20.18 -4.31
N HIS A 364 -6.88 -19.86 -5.23
CA HIS A 364 -6.96 -18.67 -6.06
C HIS A 364 -6.53 -19.02 -7.49
N ASN A 365 -7.40 -18.71 -8.45
CA ASN A 365 -7.13 -18.79 -9.86
C ASN A 365 -7.16 -17.40 -10.47
N TRP A 366 -6.22 -17.11 -11.38
CA TRP A 366 -6.21 -15.85 -12.12
C TRP A 366 -5.71 -16.04 -13.54
N ASN A 367 -6.12 -15.11 -14.39
CA ASN A 367 -5.56 -14.96 -15.73
C ASN A 367 -5.34 -13.48 -16.05
N VAL A 368 -4.37 -13.23 -16.92
CA VAL A 368 -4.05 -11.91 -17.45
C VAL A 368 -4.28 -11.95 -18.95
N SER A 369 -5.02 -10.98 -19.48
CA SER A 369 -5.34 -10.85 -20.91
C SER A 369 -5.27 -9.38 -21.34
N GLY A 370 -5.18 -9.13 -22.64
CA GLY A 370 -5.10 -7.78 -23.20
C GLY A 370 -4.66 -7.81 -24.66
N ASN A 371 -4.49 -6.63 -25.26
CA ASN A 371 -4.02 -6.53 -26.63
C ASN A 371 -2.62 -7.13 -26.79
N GLY A 372 -2.47 -8.16 -27.65
CA GLY A 372 -1.19 -8.84 -27.88
C GLY A 372 -0.76 -9.81 -26.76
N ILE A 373 -1.54 -9.95 -25.67
CA ILE A 373 -1.20 -10.77 -24.53
C ILE A 373 -1.88 -12.14 -24.65
N ARG A 374 -1.08 -13.21 -24.67
CA ARG A 374 -1.60 -14.58 -24.59
C ARG A 374 -1.99 -14.88 -23.14
N SER A 375 -3.29 -15.03 -22.90
CA SER A 375 -3.80 -15.39 -21.59
C SER A 375 -3.27 -16.73 -21.10
N LYS A 376 -2.88 -16.80 -19.82
CA LYS A 376 -2.47 -18.03 -19.14
C LYS A 376 -3.14 -18.11 -17.77
N ASN A 377 -3.91 -19.18 -17.54
CA ASN A 377 -4.48 -19.46 -16.24
C ASN A 377 -3.41 -19.96 -15.27
N GLN A 378 -3.44 -19.43 -14.06
CA GLN A 378 -2.57 -19.87 -12.97
C GLN A 378 -3.43 -20.13 -11.73
N THR A 379 -3.05 -21.14 -10.95
CA THR A 379 -3.77 -21.54 -9.74
C THR A 379 -2.81 -21.78 -8.60
N ILE A 380 -3.16 -21.32 -7.41
CA ILE A 380 -2.44 -21.56 -6.16
C ILE A 380 -3.39 -22.10 -5.10
N ILE A 381 -2.84 -22.88 -4.18
CA ILE A 381 -3.55 -23.42 -3.01
C ILE A 381 -2.72 -23.10 -1.77
N SER A 382 -3.39 -22.59 -0.73
CA SER A 382 -2.78 -22.05 0.49
C SER A 382 -3.43 -22.68 1.73
N PRO A 383 -2.92 -23.81 2.23
CA PRO A 383 -3.38 -24.38 3.50
C PRO A 383 -2.85 -23.58 4.68
N ARG A 384 -3.66 -23.44 5.74
CA ARG A 384 -3.33 -22.66 6.94
C ARG A 384 -3.91 -23.32 8.17
N ALA A 385 -3.18 -23.31 9.28
CA ALA A 385 -3.62 -23.81 10.56
C ALA A 385 -3.21 -22.87 11.70
N GLN A 386 -4.07 -22.73 12.68
CA GLN A 386 -3.79 -22.00 13.92
C GLN A 386 -4.24 -22.85 15.10
N PHE A 387 -3.50 -22.73 16.17
CA PHE A 387 -3.76 -23.44 17.43
C PHE A 387 -3.53 -22.49 18.60
N SER A 388 -4.37 -22.58 19.63
CA SER A 388 -4.08 -21.95 20.92
C SER A 388 -4.57 -22.80 22.07
N ILE A 389 -3.81 -22.75 23.15
CA ILE A 389 -4.14 -23.44 24.41
C ILE A 389 -3.97 -22.47 25.57
N LYS A 390 -5.01 -22.41 26.40
CA LYS A 390 -4.96 -21.79 27.73
C LYS A 390 -5.04 -22.90 28.77
N PRO A 391 -3.90 -23.28 29.38
CA PRO A 391 -3.86 -24.33 30.38
C PRO A 391 -4.74 -23.97 31.62
N ASN A 392 -5.34 -24.95 32.22
CA ASN A 392 -5.97 -24.80 33.52
C ASN A 392 -4.88 -24.79 34.61
N SER A 393 -4.36 -23.63 34.90
CA SER A 393 -3.31 -23.42 35.90
C SER A 393 -3.59 -22.16 36.70
N GLN A 394 -2.92 -21.98 37.82
CA GLN A 394 -2.97 -20.75 38.61
C GLN A 394 -2.38 -19.54 37.83
N LYS A 395 -1.59 -19.83 36.79
CA LYS A 395 -0.98 -18.81 35.94
C LYS A 395 -1.90 -18.53 34.76
N ASP A 396 -2.20 -17.27 34.49
CA ASP A 396 -2.94 -16.84 33.28
C ASP A 396 -2.01 -16.84 32.05
N LEU A 397 -1.85 -18.03 31.46
CA LEU A 397 -0.96 -18.32 30.37
C LEU A 397 -1.76 -18.70 29.11
N LEU A 398 -1.43 -18.10 27.96
CA LEU A 398 -1.94 -18.48 26.66
C LEU A 398 -0.76 -18.76 25.73
N VAL A 399 -0.75 -19.96 25.14
CA VAL A 399 0.21 -20.35 24.10
C VAL A 399 -0.49 -20.40 22.76
N ARG A 400 0.15 -19.85 21.72
CA ARG A 400 -0.36 -19.80 20.34
C ARG A 400 0.67 -20.37 19.38
N ALA A 401 0.18 -21.01 18.33
CA ALA A 401 0.97 -21.40 17.17
C ALA A 401 0.17 -21.22 15.89
N ALA A 402 0.80 -20.80 14.83
CA ALA A 402 0.21 -20.73 13.51
C ALA A 402 1.22 -21.22 12.46
N LEU A 403 0.73 -22.01 11.51
CA LEU A 403 1.49 -22.50 10.36
C LEU A 403 0.67 -22.30 9.11
N GLY A 404 1.27 -21.82 8.06
CA GLY A 404 0.54 -21.66 6.81
C GLY A 404 1.41 -21.37 5.61
N TRP A 405 0.86 -21.71 4.44
CA TRP A 405 1.38 -21.33 3.15
C TRP A 405 0.61 -20.11 2.66
N TYR A 406 1.34 -19.08 2.29
CA TYR A 406 0.80 -17.81 1.83
C TYR A 406 1.30 -17.53 0.42
N SER A 407 0.39 -17.11 -0.43
CA SER A 407 0.73 -16.84 -1.83
C SER A 407 0.09 -15.53 -2.25
N GLN A 408 0.83 -14.74 -3.00
CA GLN A 408 0.36 -13.46 -3.56
C GLN A 408 0.47 -13.53 -5.08
N PRO A 409 -0.67 -13.58 -5.81
CA PRO A 409 -0.66 -13.37 -7.25
C PRO A 409 -0.12 -11.98 -7.59
N PRO A 410 0.58 -11.83 -8.73
CA PRO A 410 1.16 -10.56 -9.10
C PRO A 410 0.10 -9.46 -9.25
N SER A 411 0.43 -8.28 -8.77
CA SER A 411 -0.29 -7.03 -9.05
C SER A 411 0.01 -6.57 -10.49
N TYR A 412 -0.80 -5.65 -11.03
CA TYR A 412 -0.55 -5.07 -12.35
C TYR A 412 0.87 -4.49 -12.45
N ARG A 413 1.31 -3.76 -11.42
CA ARG A 413 2.62 -3.13 -11.40
C ARG A 413 3.77 -4.15 -11.51
N GLU A 414 3.63 -5.31 -10.86
CA GLU A 414 4.63 -6.39 -10.93
C GLU A 414 4.65 -7.10 -12.30
N LEU A 415 3.50 -7.14 -13.00
CA LEU A 415 3.43 -7.72 -14.33
C LEU A 415 4.19 -6.92 -15.37
N ARG A 416 4.49 -5.65 -15.11
CA ARG A 416 5.17 -4.73 -16.03
C ARG A 416 6.68 -4.88 -15.88
N ASP A 417 7.38 -5.11 -16.98
CA ASP A 417 8.85 -5.10 -17.03
C ASP A 417 9.42 -3.68 -17.10
N THR A 418 10.74 -3.55 -17.10
CA THR A 418 11.45 -2.27 -17.17
C THR A 418 11.25 -1.50 -18.47
N ASN A 419 10.77 -2.16 -19.52
CA ASN A 419 10.44 -1.54 -20.81
C ASN A 419 8.94 -1.22 -20.92
N GLY A 420 8.18 -1.48 -19.85
CA GLY A 420 6.74 -1.26 -19.82
C GLY A 420 5.90 -2.40 -20.39
N ASN A 421 6.49 -3.50 -20.86
CA ASN A 421 5.75 -4.63 -21.42
C ASN A 421 5.15 -5.51 -20.32
N ILE A 422 4.03 -6.15 -20.62
CA ILE A 422 3.32 -7.01 -19.68
C ILE A 422 3.79 -8.45 -19.79
N ASN A 423 4.21 -9.04 -18.66
CA ASN A 423 4.53 -10.45 -18.53
C ASN A 423 3.37 -11.24 -17.90
N PRO A 424 2.48 -11.86 -18.69
CA PRO A 424 1.32 -12.59 -18.18
C PRO A 424 1.69 -13.92 -17.53
N THR A 425 2.94 -14.35 -17.62
CA THR A 425 3.41 -15.65 -17.10
C THR A 425 4.07 -15.52 -15.72
N LEU A 426 4.16 -14.31 -15.18
CA LEU A 426 4.75 -14.09 -13.88
C LEU A 426 4.00 -14.90 -12.81
N LYS A 427 4.75 -15.67 -12.02
CA LYS A 427 4.21 -16.57 -11.00
C LYS A 427 3.89 -15.79 -9.72
N ALA A 428 2.99 -16.35 -8.91
CA ALA A 428 2.73 -15.85 -7.57
C ALA A 428 3.99 -15.95 -6.69
N GLN A 429 4.16 -14.95 -5.84
CA GLN A 429 5.12 -14.99 -4.75
C GLN A 429 4.57 -15.91 -3.65
N ASN A 430 5.45 -16.63 -2.95
CA ASN A 430 5.07 -17.58 -1.91
C ASN A 430 5.89 -17.36 -0.65
N SER A 431 5.25 -17.57 0.50
CA SER A 431 5.87 -17.54 1.82
C SER A 431 5.30 -18.64 2.70
N ILE A 432 6.12 -19.19 3.59
CA ILE A 432 5.70 -20.10 4.65
C ILE A 432 5.87 -19.37 5.97
N HIS A 433 4.80 -19.28 6.74
CA HIS A 433 4.84 -18.68 8.07
C HIS A 433 4.76 -19.77 9.13
N LEU A 434 5.65 -19.72 10.09
CA LEU A 434 5.57 -20.40 11.37
C LEU A 434 5.62 -19.33 12.44
N VAL A 435 4.53 -19.16 13.16
CA VAL A 435 4.42 -18.15 14.23
C VAL A 435 4.13 -18.88 15.53
N THR A 436 4.89 -18.60 16.55
CA THR A 436 4.63 -19.08 17.92
C THR A 436 4.52 -17.88 18.84
N GLY A 437 3.60 -17.93 19.78
CA GLY A 437 3.37 -16.82 20.70
C GLY A 437 3.00 -17.28 22.11
N LEU A 438 3.39 -16.49 23.07
CA LEU A 438 3.12 -16.69 24.49
C LEU A 438 2.61 -15.40 25.09
N GLU A 439 1.48 -15.49 25.79
CA GLU A 439 0.95 -14.38 26.59
C GLU A 439 0.86 -14.83 28.04
N TYR A 440 1.42 -14.06 28.93
CA TYR A 440 1.40 -14.32 30.37
C TYR A 440 0.91 -13.08 31.09
N SER A 441 -0.27 -13.19 31.74
CA SER A 441 -0.82 -12.13 32.57
C SER A 441 -0.49 -12.44 34.04
N PHE A 442 0.03 -11.45 34.76
CA PHE A 442 0.42 -11.56 36.15
C PHE A 442 0.21 -10.26 36.91
N GLU A 443 0.19 -10.31 38.20
CA GLU A 443 0.14 -9.14 39.06
C GLU A 443 1.51 -8.91 39.70
N MET A 444 2.01 -7.66 39.64
CA MET A 444 3.23 -7.22 40.30
C MET A 444 2.99 -5.83 40.88
N TRP A 445 3.38 -5.60 42.13
CA TRP A 445 3.11 -4.35 42.89
C TRP A 445 1.62 -3.96 42.90
N LYS A 446 0.72 -4.94 43.05
CA LYS A 446 -0.74 -4.74 42.99
C LYS A 446 -1.25 -4.08 41.70
N ARG A 447 -0.53 -4.25 40.62
CA ARG A 447 -0.92 -3.78 39.28
C ARG A 447 -0.90 -4.94 38.30
N PRO A 448 -1.84 -4.99 37.34
CA PRO A 448 -1.85 -6.01 36.32
C PRO A 448 -0.75 -5.74 35.27
N PHE A 449 -0.01 -6.78 34.94
CA PHE A 449 0.99 -6.82 33.86
C PHE A 449 0.64 -7.92 32.87
N LYS A 450 0.98 -7.69 31.62
CA LYS A 450 0.90 -8.68 30.54
C LYS A 450 2.22 -8.72 29.79
N LEU A 451 2.85 -9.89 29.78
CA LEU A 451 4.01 -10.18 28.93
C LEU A 451 3.50 -10.86 27.67
N THR A 452 3.87 -10.35 26.51
CA THR A 452 3.60 -10.96 25.20
C THR A 452 4.91 -11.18 24.50
N SER A 453 5.15 -12.41 24.04
CA SER A 453 6.29 -12.80 23.22
C SER A 453 5.78 -13.50 21.97
N GLU A 454 6.33 -13.14 20.83
CA GLU A 454 5.98 -13.73 19.55
C GLU A 454 7.26 -13.93 18.73
N PHE A 455 7.36 -15.11 18.12
CA PHE A 455 8.46 -15.49 17.23
C PHE A 455 7.90 -16.01 15.92
#